data_1a5c85baf0f4b6dcb0e960bed8090eb9
#
_entry.id   1a5c85baf0f4b6dcb0e960bed8090eb9
#
_cell.length_a   1.000
_cell.length_b   1.000
_cell.length_c   1.000
_cell.angle_alpha   90.00
_cell.angle_beta   90.00
_cell.angle_gamma   90.00
#
_symmetry.space_group_name_H-M   'P 1'
#
loop_
_entity.id
_entity.type
_entity.pdbx_description
1 polymer ?
#
loop_
_entity_poly.entity_id
_entity_poly.type
_entity_poly.pdbx_seq_one_letter_code
_entity_poly.pdbx_strand_id
1 'polypeptide(L)' 'MVRAYTAIITGTGASEDVAAAVRDLPGVAEAHVVAGDFDVVSEVEGETVRALQKTVTGGIHEVEGVGTTRTYIQMD' A
#
# COMPACT_ATOMS: atom_id res chain seq x y z
N MET A 1 -12.86 -1.79 -13.11
CA MET A 1 -11.99 -1.35 -12.02
C MET A 1 -10.91 -2.40 -11.77
N VAL A 2 -9.70 -1.97 -11.58
CA VAL A 2 -8.56 -2.86 -11.34
C VAL A 2 -8.20 -2.78 -9.86
N ARG A 3 -7.76 -3.90 -9.29
CA ARG A 3 -7.40 -3.98 -7.87
C ARG A 3 -6.02 -4.59 -7.70
N ALA A 4 -5.29 -4.09 -6.72
CA ALA A 4 -3.97 -4.60 -6.37
C ALA A 4 -3.80 -4.64 -4.86
N TYR A 5 -2.85 -5.44 -4.41
CA TYR A 5 -2.49 -5.55 -3.00
C TYR A 5 -1.02 -5.17 -2.87
N THR A 6 -0.73 -4.20 -2.02
CA THR A 6 0.64 -3.76 -1.79
C THR A 6 1.05 -4.13 -0.38
N ALA A 7 2.07 -4.98 -0.27
CA ALA A 7 2.66 -5.37 1.00
C ALA A 7 3.85 -4.46 1.27
N ILE A 8 3.96 -3.98 2.50
CA ILE A 8 4.90 -2.92 2.87
C ILE A 8 5.73 -3.35 4.07
N ILE A 9 7.04 -3.20 3.96
CA ILE A 9 7.93 -3.31 5.11
C ILE A 9 8.17 -1.89 5.61
N THR A 10 7.97 -1.68 6.91
CA THR A 10 8.12 -0.37 7.54
C THR A 10 9.36 -0.30 8.40
N GLY A 11 9.80 0.91 8.74
CA GLY A 11 10.85 1.09 9.73
C GLY A 11 10.39 0.64 11.11
N THR A 12 11.33 0.44 12.00
CA THR A 12 11.07 -0.05 13.36
C THR A 12 10.08 0.87 14.07
N GLY A 13 8.97 0.31 14.55
CA GLY A 13 7.96 1.04 15.29
C GLY A 13 7.06 1.94 14.46
N ALA A 14 7.16 1.89 13.12
CA ALA A 14 6.42 2.79 12.24
C ALA A 14 5.15 2.19 11.63
N SER A 15 4.85 0.90 11.87
CA SER A 15 3.78 0.20 11.16
C SER A 15 2.42 0.87 11.31
N GLU A 16 2.05 1.27 12.51
CA GLU A 16 0.72 1.87 12.74
C GLU A 16 0.59 3.22 12.06
N ASP A 17 1.63 4.05 12.15
CA ASP A 17 1.62 5.38 11.51
C ASP A 17 1.60 5.24 9.99
N VAL A 18 2.36 4.29 9.44
CA VAL A 18 2.38 4.02 8.01
C VAL A 18 1.01 3.53 7.55
N ALA A 19 0.40 2.59 8.27
CA ALA A 19 -0.92 2.08 7.91
C ALA A 19 -1.96 3.22 7.89
N ALA A 20 -1.92 4.09 8.89
CA ALA A 20 -2.84 5.23 8.96
C ALA A 20 -2.64 6.19 7.78
N ALA A 21 -1.39 6.52 7.45
CA ALA A 21 -1.09 7.42 6.34
C ALA A 21 -1.47 6.81 5.00
N VAL A 22 -1.20 5.52 4.80
CA VAL A 22 -1.57 4.81 3.57
C VAL A 22 -3.09 4.77 3.40
N ARG A 23 -3.80 4.53 4.51
CA ARG A 23 -5.27 4.46 4.50
C ARG A 23 -5.91 5.76 4.01
N ASP A 24 -5.25 6.90 4.24
CA ASP A 24 -5.76 8.20 3.85
C ASP A 24 -5.45 8.58 2.39
N LEU A 25 -4.65 7.78 1.69
CA LEU A 25 -4.29 8.09 0.30
C LEU A 25 -5.46 7.84 -0.65
N PRO A 26 -5.63 8.72 -1.67
CA PRO A 26 -6.60 8.44 -2.73
C PRO A 26 -6.24 7.14 -3.45
N GLY A 27 -7.25 6.31 -3.70
CA GLY A 27 -7.04 5.03 -4.38
C GLY A 27 -6.78 3.86 -3.47
N VAL A 28 -6.58 4.09 -2.17
CA VAL A 28 -6.42 3.02 -1.19
C VAL A 28 -7.77 2.70 -0.58
N ALA A 29 -8.22 1.45 -0.76
CA ALA A 29 -9.50 0.99 -0.20
C ALA A 29 -9.33 0.56 1.25
N GLU A 30 -8.24 -0.13 1.57
CA GLU A 30 -7.97 -0.63 2.92
C GLU A 30 -6.46 -0.66 3.15
N ALA A 31 -6.07 -0.53 4.42
CA ALA A 31 -4.69 -0.73 4.84
C ALA A 31 -4.70 -1.20 6.29
N HIS A 32 -3.95 -2.27 6.56
CA HIS A 32 -3.94 -2.91 7.88
C HIS A 32 -2.52 -3.28 8.29
N VAL A 33 -2.23 -3.14 9.58
CA VAL A 33 -1.02 -3.70 10.16
C VAL A 33 -1.22 -5.21 10.25
N VAL A 34 -0.22 -5.96 9.84
CA VAL A 34 -0.27 -7.43 9.84
C VAL A 34 0.97 -8.00 10.52
N ALA A 35 0.90 -9.27 10.89
CA ALA A 35 2.04 -10.01 11.42
C ALA A 35 2.46 -11.03 10.38
N GLY A 36 3.73 -11.01 9.97
CA GLY A 36 4.27 -11.91 8.96
C GLY A 36 5.53 -11.32 8.36
N ASP A 37 5.82 -11.67 7.12
CA ASP A 37 7.00 -11.17 6.43
C ASP A 37 6.93 -9.67 6.13
N PHE A 38 5.72 -9.13 6.09
CA PHE A 38 5.49 -7.70 5.88
C PHE A 38 4.77 -7.11 7.08
N ASP A 39 4.81 -5.80 7.19
CA ASP A 39 4.25 -5.09 8.33
C ASP A 39 2.87 -4.51 8.07
N VAL A 40 2.62 -4.08 6.83
CA VAL A 40 1.35 -3.49 6.42
C VAL A 40 0.94 -4.10 5.09
N VAL A 41 -0.36 -4.38 4.95
CA VAL A 41 -0.93 -4.79 3.65
C VAL A 41 -2.04 -3.82 3.31
N SER A 42 -2.02 -3.33 2.08
CA SER A 42 -3.04 -2.40 1.59
C SER A 42 -3.72 -2.95 0.35
N GLU A 43 -4.97 -2.56 0.17
CA GLU A 43 -5.75 -2.85 -1.03
C GLU A 43 -5.92 -1.54 -1.79
N VAL A 44 -5.51 -1.54 -3.05
CA VAL A 44 -5.49 -0.37 -3.91
C VAL A 44 -6.42 -0.60 -5.10
N GLU A 45 -7.22 0.40 -5.44
CA GLU A 45 -8.16 0.33 -6.55
C GLU A 45 -7.93 1.48 -7.51
N GLY A 46 -8.21 1.25 -8.79
CA GLY A 46 -8.11 2.27 -9.82
C GLY A 46 -8.81 1.85 -11.08
N GLU A 47 -9.03 2.80 -11.98
CA GLU A 47 -9.68 2.54 -13.26
C GLU A 47 -8.78 1.72 -14.18
N THR A 48 -7.47 1.90 -14.04
CA THR A 48 -6.46 1.26 -14.90
C THR A 48 -5.27 0.82 -14.05
N VAL A 49 -4.43 -0.05 -14.61
CA VAL A 49 -3.16 -0.44 -13.98
C VAL A 49 -2.28 0.80 -13.77
N ARG A 50 -2.31 1.74 -14.70
CA ARG A 50 -1.54 2.98 -14.58
C ARG A 50 -1.97 3.80 -13.36
N ALA A 51 -3.29 3.85 -13.09
CA ALA A 51 -3.81 4.54 -11.91
C ALA A 51 -3.32 3.88 -10.62
N LEU A 52 -3.29 2.54 -10.59
CA LEU A 52 -2.73 1.79 -9.46
C LEU A 52 -1.26 2.14 -9.25
N GLN A 53 -0.50 2.17 -10.33
CA GLN A 53 0.92 2.48 -10.28
C GLN A 53 1.16 3.87 -9.69
N LYS A 54 0.35 4.86 -10.07
CA LYS A 54 0.46 6.21 -9.53
C LYS A 54 0.19 6.24 -8.04
N THR A 55 -0.80 5.50 -7.57
CA THR A 55 -1.12 5.42 -6.13
C THR A 55 0.06 4.80 -5.38
N VAL A 56 0.68 3.77 -5.93
CA VAL A 56 1.82 3.12 -5.26
C VAL A 56 3.05 4.00 -5.31
N THR A 57 3.47 4.45 -6.49
CA THR A 57 4.73 5.18 -6.63
C THR A 57 4.65 6.63 -6.16
N GLY A 58 3.53 7.30 -6.43
CA GLY A 58 3.34 8.70 -6.04
C GLY A 58 2.67 8.88 -4.70
N GLY A 59 2.13 7.81 -4.13
CA GLY A 59 1.45 7.84 -2.84
C GLY A 59 2.17 7.02 -1.79
N ILE A 60 2.06 5.69 -1.89
CA ILE A 60 2.59 4.79 -0.85
C ILE A 60 4.10 4.96 -0.65
N HIS A 61 4.87 5.02 -1.74
CA HIS A 61 6.32 5.18 -1.65
C HIS A 61 6.75 6.50 -1.02
N GLU A 62 5.87 7.51 -1.04
CA GLU A 62 6.17 8.83 -0.48
C GLU A 62 5.80 8.93 1.01
N VAL A 63 5.17 7.92 1.58
CA VAL A 63 4.83 7.92 2.99
C VAL A 63 6.10 7.70 3.81
N GLU A 64 6.33 8.55 4.80
CA GLU A 64 7.46 8.41 5.70
C GLU A 64 7.35 7.10 6.49
N GLY A 65 8.45 6.37 6.55
CA GLY A 65 8.50 5.08 7.23
C GLY A 65 8.30 3.88 6.33
N VAL A 66 7.92 4.09 5.06
CA VAL A 66 7.80 3.00 4.08
C VAL A 66 9.19 2.60 3.59
N GLY A 67 9.49 1.33 3.72
CA GLY A 67 10.71 0.72 3.18
C GLY A 67 10.41 -0.01 1.88
N THR A 68 10.64 -1.33 1.88
CA THR A 68 10.39 -2.16 0.70
C THR A 68 8.90 -2.40 0.50
N THR A 69 8.45 -2.36 -0.75
CA THR A 69 7.06 -2.68 -1.09
C THR A 69 7.02 -3.75 -2.16
N ARG A 70 5.93 -4.53 -2.16
CA ARG A 70 5.64 -5.49 -3.22
C ARG A 70 4.17 -5.36 -3.57
N THR A 71 3.90 -5.17 -4.87
CA THR A 71 2.54 -4.99 -5.36
C THR A 71 2.12 -6.17 -6.21
N TYR A 72 0.95 -6.71 -5.92
CA TYR A 72 0.36 -7.84 -6.64
C TYR A 72 -0.95 -7.37 -7.25
N ILE A 73 -1.04 -7.44 -8.57
CA ILE A 73 -2.26 -7.04 -9.28
C ILE A 73 -3.20 -8.24 -9.33
N GLN A 74 -4.45 -8.02 -8.92
CA GLN A 74 -5.46 -9.06 -8.96
C GLN A 74 -5.79 -9.41 -10.42
N MET A 75 -5.74 -10.70 -10.73
CA MET A 75 -5.89 -11.18 -12.11
C MET A 75 -7.25 -11.85 -12.39
N ASP A 76 -8.10 -11.98 -11.37
CA ASP A 76 -9.41 -12.63 -11.52
C ASP A 76 -10.58 -11.69 -11.21
#